data_c37920391a6c96a1b86492236adc7932
#
_entry.id   c37920391a6c96a1b86492236adc7932
#
_cell.length_a   1.000
_cell.length_b   1.000
_cell.length_c   1.000
_cell.angle_alpha   90.00
_cell.angle_beta   90.00
_cell.angle_gamma   90.00
#
_symmetry.space_group_name_H-M   'P 1'
#
loop_
_entity.id
_entity.type
_entity.pdbx_description
1 polymer ?
#
loop_
_entity_poly.entity_id
_entity_poly.type
_entity_poly.pdbx_seq_one_letter_code
_entity_poly.pdbx_strand_id
1 'polypeptide(L)'
;MLRQQLQGFVLVSCFSQNKDELVMEFNNARQSFFIRASLQPALCCLSFPNVYHRAKKNSIDLFLDVLMKQVVSVTQFDNERSFSINLESDWALLFKMHGSQSNVILMREQKVVSIFKNQFEADWDIDIKQLNRTIDWSKESFFQSQENLKTKYFTLGREFWEYLGKLDFESKSVDVKWDMFESTLAQLRAPRFFVGYTHHKATFSLLPISNVIDQFTDPIEAVNSFFQLATTESALEVEKKSLLKYLQEQIKNKKSFAERNERKLGELLNDQHYQLWGDLIMANMHLVKPGMESVTLTNFYNQEQTNIKLKKELNAQRNAEVFYRKSKNQQIEIAKLRESIVSKRKEIMSLETRILEVGQTGDLKFLSL
;
A
#
# COMPACT_ATOMS: atom_id res chain seq x y z
N MET A 1 -7.80 -32.77 -1.40
CA MET A 1 -7.77 -32.25 -2.76
C MET A 1 -6.35 -32.22 -3.35
N LEU A 2 -5.36 -31.44 -2.86
CA LEU A 2 -3.98 -31.45 -3.42
C LEU A 2 -3.38 -32.87 -3.50
N ARG A 3 -3.63 -33.72 -2.50
CA ARG A 3 -3.23 -35.13 -2.54
C ARG A 3 -3.72 -35.87 -3.79
N GLN A 4 -4.97 -35.65 -4.19
CA GLN A 4 -5.56 -36.30 -5.37
C GLN A 4 -5.03 -35.70 -6.68
N GLN A 5 -4.76 -34.39 -6.69
CA GLN A 5 -4.28 -33.66 -7.87
C GLN A 5 -2.80 -33.95 -8.18
N LEU A 6 -1.95 -34.04 -7.16
CA LEU A 6 -0.50 -34.09 -7.33
C LEU A 6 0.10 -35.48 -7.32
N GLN A 7 -0.63 -36.50 -6.86
CA GLN A 7 -0.08 -37.86 -6.76
C GLN A 7 0.39 -38.34 -8.14
N GLY A 8 1.65 -38.75 -8.22
CA GLY A 8 2.27 -39.20 -9.44
C GLY A 8 2.79 -38.09 -10.38
N PHE A 9 2.58 -36.84 -10.07
CA PHE A 9 3.21 -35.72 -10.78
C PHE A 9 4.69 -35.60 -10.44
N VAL A 10 5.48 -35.06 -11.35
CA VAL A 10 6.90 -34.78 -11.18
C VAL A 10 7.11 -33.29 -11.04
N LEU A 11 7.92 -32.85 -10.08
CA LEU A 11 8.32 -31.45 -9.94
C LEU A 11 9.32 -31.10 -11.04
N VAL A 12 8.92 -30.33 -12.04
CA VAL A 12 9.77 -29.99 -13.21
C VAL A 12 10.45 -28.63 -13.08
N SER A 13 9.86 -27.69 -12.33
CA SER A 13 10.50 -26.41 -12.04
C SER A 13 10.11 -25.86 -10.67
N CYS A 14 11.04 -25.16 -10.03
CA CYS A 14 10.82 -24.42 -8.80
C CYS A 14 11.65 -23.15 -8.85
N PHE A 15 11.00 -21.98 -8.81
CA PHE A 15 11.69 -20.69 -8.95
C PHE A 15 10.98 -19.58 -8.21
N SER A 16 11.72 -18.50 -7.97
CA SER A 16 11.19 -17.22 -7.47
C SER A 16 11.55 -16.09 -8.43
N GLN A 17 10.64 -15.16 -8.58
CA GLN A 17 10.88 -13.91 -9.31
C GLN A 17 10.47 -12.68 -8.50
N ASN A 18 9.92 -12.88 -7.31
CA ASN A 18 9.59 -11.86 -6.31
C ASN A 18 10.02 -12.35 -4.93
N LYS A 19 10.47 -11.44 -4.08
CA LYS A 19 11.03 -11.72 -2.75
C LYS A 19 10.21 -12.67 -1.88
N ASP A 20 8.89 -12.60 -1.96
CA ASP A 20 7.95 -13.34 -1.11
C ASP A 20 7.05 -14.29 -1.92
N GLU A 21 7.50 -14.74 -3.07
CA GLU A 21 6.74 -15.61 -3.98
C GLU A 21 7.59 -16.79 -4.43
N LEU A 22 7.04 -17.99 -4.34
CA LEU A 22 7.64 -19.20 -4.87
C LEU A 22 6.66 -19.83 -5.85
N VAL A 23 7.16 -20.21 -7.03
CA VAL A 23 6.36 -20.85 -8.08
C VAL A 23 6.95 -22.24 -8.35
N MET A 24 6.07 -23.22 -8.38
CA MET A 24 6.41 -24.62 -8.69
C MET A 24 5.54 -25.12 -9.82
N GLU A 25 6.14 -25.82 -10.75
CA GLU A 25 5.46 -26.52 -11.82
C GLU A 25 5.61 -28.03 -11.61
N PHE A 26 4.49 -28.71 -11.53
CA PHE A 26 4.39 -30.16 -11.52
C PHE A 26 3.82 -30.64 -12.84
N ASN A 27 4.33 -31.73 -13.39
CA ASN A 27 3.91 -32.27 -14.68
C ASN A 27 3.70 -33.78 -14.61
N ASN A 28 2.72 -34.31 -15.37
CA ASN A 28 2.41 -35.73 -15.48
C ASN A 28 2.20 -36.15 -16.93
N ALA A 29 3.02 -35.91 -17.85
CA ALA A 29 2.93 -36.26 -19.27
C ALA A 29 1.64 -35.80 -20.01
N ARG A 30 0.57 -35.41 -19.31
CA ARG A 30 -0.71 -34.96 -19.87
C ARG A 30 -0.97 -33.47 -19.63
N GLN A 31 -0.56 -32.98 -18.45
CA GLN A 31 -0.86 -31.60 -18.03
C GLN A 31 0.18 -31.09 -17.05
N SER A 32 0.36 -29.78 -17.01
CA SER A 32 1.07 -29.08 -15.95
C SER A 32 0.10 -28.62 -14.87
N PHE A 33 0.56 -28.62 -13.64
CA PHE A 33 -0.13 -28.07 -12.48
C PHE A 33 0.81 -27.09 -11.75
N PHE A 34 0.38 -25.84 -11.66
CA PHE A 34 1.18 -24.81 -11.03
C PHE A 34 0.71 -24.54 -9.59
N ILE A 35 1.68 -24.43 -8.68
CA ILE A 35 1.48 -23.89 -7.33
C ILE A 35 2.25 -22.59 -7.26
N ARG A 36 1.53 -21.48 -7.06
CA ARG A 36 2.11 -20.19 -6.73
C ARG A 36 1.86 -19.92 -5.25
N ALA A 37 2.91 -19.92 -4.44
CA ALA A 37 2.86 -19.63 -3.03
C ALA A 37 3.20 -18.15 -2.80
N SER A 38 2.21 -17.34 -2.43
CA SER A 38 2.42 -16.02 -1.90
C SER A 38 2.68 -16.12 -0.41
N LEU A 39 3.86 -15.69 0.01
CA LEU A 39 4.32 -15.73 1.39
C LEU A 39 4.40 -14.32 2.00
N GLN A 40 3.73 -13.35 1.40
CA GLN A 40 3.65 -11.98 1.92
C GLN A 40 2.84 -11.95 3.22
N PRO A 41 3.26 -11.17 4.23
CA PRO A 41 2.50 -11.07 5.48
C PRO A 41 1.03 -10.65 5.29
N ALA A 42 0.77 -9.76 4.33
CA ALA A 42 -0.57 -9.28 4.03
C ALA A 42 -1.43 -10.28 3.23
N LEU A 43 -0.79 -11.17 2.46
CA LEU A 43 -1.46 -12.14 1.59
C LEU A 43 -0.67 -13.46 1.58
N CYS A 44 -0.77 -14.23 2.68
CA CYS A 44 -0.19 -15.55 2.78
C CYS A 44 -1.19 -16.60 2.29
N CYS A 45 -1.10 -16.99 1.03
CA CYS A 45 -1.99 -17.98 0.42
C CYS A 45 -1.33 -18.67 -0.78
N LEU A 46 -1.94 -19.76 -1.23
CA LEU A 46 -1.60 -20.41 -2.49
C LEU A 46 -2.53 -19.91 -3.59
N SER A 47 -2.08 -20.03 -4.84
CA SER A 47 -2.95 -19.99 -6.02
C SER A 47 -2.47 -21.01 -7.03
N PHE A 48 -3.37 -21.43 -7.91
CA PHE A 48 -3.18 -22.54 -8.83
C PHE A 48 -3.54 -22.10 -10.27
N PRO A 49 -2.70 -21.26 -10.88
CA PRO A 49 -2.95 -20.78 -12.23
C PRO A 49 -2.86 -21.93 -13.26
N ASN A 50 -3.73 -21.92 -14.27
CA ASN A 50 -3.68 -22.91 -15.36
C ASN A 50 -2.44 -22.77 -16.24
N VAL A 51 -1.94 -21.53 -16.38
CA VAL A 51 -0.72 -21.19 -17.13
C VAL A 51 0.07 -20.19 -16.31
N TYR A 52 1.39 -20.35 -16.29
CA TYR A 52 2.29 -19.40 -15.66
C TYR A 52 3.45 -19.05 -16.59
N HIS A 53 3.67 -17.75 -16.81
CA HIS A 53 4.76 -17.27 -17.64
C HIS A 53 5.91 -16.77 -16.74
N ARG A 54 7.00 -17.52 -16.75
CA ARG A 54 8.22 -17.15 -16.05
C ARG A 54 8.86 -15.91 -16.67
N ALA A 55 9.23 -14.94 -15.85
CA ALA A 55 9.94 -13.75 -16.31
C ALA A 55 11.34 -14.12 -16.84
N LYS A 56 11.74 -13.52 -17.98
CA LYS A 56 13.08 -13.73 -18.59
C LYS A 56 14.23 -13.16 -17.78
N LYS A 57 13.97 -12.19 -16.91
CA LYS A 57 14.94 -11.52 -16.02
C LYS A 57 14.43 -11.57 -14.58
N ASN A 58 15.34 -11.48 -13.62
CA ASN A 58 15.03 -11.47 -12.18
C ASN A 58 14.29 -12.73 -11.70
N SER A 59 14.60 -13.88 -12.29
CA SER A 59 14.07 -15.18 -11.86
C SER A 59 15.22 -16.09 -11.45
N ILE A 60 15.10 -16.72 -10.28
CA ILE A 60 16.13 -17.58 -9.67
C ILE A 60 15.52 -18.96 -9.45
N ASP A 61 16.23 -20.00 -9.92
CA ASP A 61 15.87 -21.39 -9.63
C ASP A 61 16.19 -21.74 -8.18
N LEU A 62 15.31 -22.50 -7.56
CA LEU A 62 15.39 -22.90 -6.16
C LEU A 62 15.12 -24.38 -6.02
N PHE A 63 15.63 -24.98 -4.93
CA PHE A 63 15.39 -26.37 -4.58
C PHE A 63 15.74 -27.36 -5.72
N LEU A 64 16.89 -27.15 -6.36
CA LEU A 64 17.34 -27.94 -7.53
C LEU A 64 17.43 -29.44 -7.25
N ASP A 65 17.74 -29.83 -6.01
CA ASP A 65 17.91 -31.24 -5.58
C ASP A 65 16.63 -32.07 -5.72
N VAL A 66 15.48 -31.41 -5.81
CA VAL A 66 14.17 -32.08 -5.92
C VAL A 66 13.51 -31.96 -7.28
N LEU A 67 14.18 -31.31 -8.23
CA LEU A 67 13.70 -31.32 -9.61
C LEU A 67 13.72 -32.75 -10.17
N MET A 68 12.74 -33.05 -11.00
CA MET A 68 12.50 -34.35 -11.60
C MET A 68 12.14 -35.48 -10.62
N LYS A 69 11.81 -35.12 -9.35
CA LYS A 69 11.30 -36.12 -8.38
C LYS A 69 9.77 -36.18 -8.42
N GLN A 70 9.26 -37.42 -8.30
CA GLN A 70 7.84 -37.70 -8.31
C GLN A 70 7.22 -37.41 -6.93
N VAL A 71 5.99 -36.88 -6.94
CA VAL A 71 5.18 -36.68 -5.73
C VAL A 71 4.63 -38.03 -5.28
N VAL A 72 5.00 -38.44 -4.08
CA VAL A 72 4.52 -39.66 -3.42
C VAL A 72 3.22 -39.40 -2.66
N SER A 73 3.18 -38.33 -1.89
CA SER A 73 1.98 -37.97 -1.09
C SER A 73 1.96 -36.49 -0.72
N VAL A 74 0.80 -36.03 -0.26
CA VAL A 74 0.65 -34.73 0.39
C VAL A 74 0.10 -34.94 1.80
N THR A 75 0.76 -34.40 2.82
CA THR A 75 0.40 -34.55 4.23
C THR A 75 0.01 -33.21 4.81
N GLN A 76 -1.20 -33.09 5.33
CA GLN A 76 -1.66 -31.96 6.14
C GLN A 76 -1.37 -32.25 7.61
N PHE A 77 -0.80 -31.28 8.33
CA PHE A 77 -0.60 -31.40 9.78
C PHE A 77 -1.85 -30.98 10.54
N ASP A 78 -2.20 -31.77 11.56
CA ASP A 78 -3.41 -31.58 12.33
C ASP A 78 -3.39 -30.26 13.13
N ASN A 79 -4.45 -29.49 13.04
CA ASN A 79 -4.62 -28.21 13.72
C ASN A 79 -3.50 -27.21 13.47
N GLU A 80 -2.81 -27.33 12.32
CA GLU A 80 -1.70 -26.46 11.93
C GLU A 80 -1.90 -25.93 10.51
N ARG A 81 -1.43 -24.70 10.25
CA ARG A 81 -1.43 -24.09 8.91
C ARG A 81 -0.19 -24.50 8.11
N SER A 82 0.15 -25.77 8.17
CA SER A 82 1.30 -26.33 7.47
C SER A 82 0.93 -27.65 6.81
N PHE A 83 1.53 -27.92 5.66
CA PHE A 83 1.42 -29.19 4.96
C PHE A 83 2.72 -29.50 4.24
N SER A 84 2.95 -30.76 3.90
CA SER A 84 4.11 -31.17 3.11
C SER A 84 3.71 -31.84 1.80
N ILE A 85 4.47 -31.58 0.74
CA ILE A 85 4.49 -32.38 -0.49
C ILE A 85 5.69 -33.31 -0.39
N ASN A 86 5.42 -34.59 -0.20
CA ASN A 86 6.43 -35.60 -0.05
C ASN A 86 6.84 -36.15 -1.43
N LEU A 87 8.13 -36.18 -1.69
CA LEU A 87 8.72 -36.57 -2.95
C LEU A 87 9.52 -37.86 -2.78
N GLU A 88 9.91 -38.48 -3.88
CA GLU A 88 10.76 -39.65 -3.89
C GLU A 88 12.08 -39.44 -3.15
N SER A 89 12.66 -40.55 -2.62
CA SER A 89 13.95 -40.58 -1.90
C SER A 89 13.95 -39.71 -0.63
N ASP A 90 12.84 -39.76 0.14
CA ASP A 90 12.65 -39.11 1.44
C ASP A 90 12.78 -37.57 1.42
N TRP A 91 12.58 -36.98 0.26
CA TRP A 91 12.50 -35.54 0.14
C TRP A 91 11.08 -35.02 0.42
N ALA A 92 10.99 -33.81 0.97
CA ALA A 92 9.73 -33.13 1.19
C ALA A 92 9.86 -31.60 1.03
N LEU A 93 8.82 -30.99 0.50
CA LEU A 93 8.61 -29.54 0.53
C LEU A 93 7.58 -29.24 1.61
N LEU A 94 8.01 -28.67 2.73
CA LEU A 94 7.16 -28.23 3.82
C LEU A 94 6.70 -26.78 3.60
N PHE A 95 5.40 -26.60 3.49
CA PHE A 95 4.76 -25.29 3.40
C PHE A 95 4.30 -24.84 4.79
N LYS A 96 4.94 -23.82 5.33
CA LYS A 96 4.59 -23.17 6.59
C LYS A 96 3.83 -21.90 6.29
N MET A 97 2.47 -21.96 6.36
CA MET A 97 1.58 -20.86 5.95
C MET A 97 1.17 -19.99 7.15
N HIS A 98 2.14 -19.46 7.89
CA HIS A 98 1.94 -18.76 9.17
C HIS A 98 1.93 -17.23 9.05
N GLY A 99 1.38 -16.67 7.97
CA GLY A 99 1.28 -15.23 7.76
C GLY A 99 2.66 -14.56 7.69
N SER A 100 3.01 -13.71 8.66
CA SER A 100 4.31 -13.00 8.68
C SER A 100 5.53 -13.92 8.78
N GLN A 101 5.36 -15.13 9.29
CA GLN A 101 6.42 -16.14 9.42
C GLN A 101 6.27 -17.29 8.41
N SER A 102 5.56 -17.04 7.31
CA SER A 102 5.39 -18.02 6.25
C SER A 102 6.70 -18.32 5.52
N ASN A 103 6.93 -19.59 5.21
CA ASN A 103 8.11 -20.06 4.49
C ASN A 103 7.82 -21.35 3.73
N VAL A 104 8.70 -21.72 2.79
CA VAL A 104 8.76 -23.06 2.20
C VAL A 104 10.13 -23.62 2.51
N ILE A 105 10.15 -24.85 3.01
CA ILE A 105 11.33 -25.50 3.57
C ILE A 105 11.55 -26.80 2.83
N LEU A 106 12.75 -26.98 2.30
CA LEU A 106 13.17 -28.25 1.70
C LEU A 106 13.74 -29.16 2.77
N MET A 107 13.21 -30.35 2.85
CA MET A 107 13.63 -31.38 3.83
C MET A 107 14.07 -32.67 3.15
N ARG A 108 14.99 -33.35 3.77
CA ARG A 108 15.38 -34.71 3.42
C ARG A 108 15.51 -35.55 4.69
N GLU A 109 14.93 -36.74 4.70
CA GLU A 109 14.97 -37.64 5.89
C GLU A 109 14.50 -36.90 7.16
N GLN A 110 13.48 -36.07 7.04
CA GLN A 110 12.89 -35.20 8.10
C GLN A 110 13.83 -34.10 8.64
N LYS A 111 14.99 -33.85 8.02
CA LYS A 111 15.92 -32.78 8.36
C LYS A 111 15.81 -31.64 7.36
N VAL A 112 15.95 -30.43 7.82
CA VAL A 112 15.98 -29.23 6.95
C VAL A 112 17.28 -29.21 6.16
N VAL A 113 17.16 -29.04 4.84
CA VAL A 113 18.29 -28.94 3.90
C VAL A 113 18.42 -27.51 3.38
N SER A 114 17.28 -26.84 3.12
CA SER A 114 17.25 -25.47 2.60
C SER A 114 15.93 -24.81 2.96
N ILE A 115 15.94 -23.49 3.09
CA ILE A 115 14.74 -22.67 3.36
C ILE A 115 14.63 -21.57 2.33
N PHE A 116 13.42 -21.21 1.93
CA PHE A 116 13.19 -20.16 0.94
C PHE A 116 13.51 -18.78 1.51
N LYS A 117 12.97 -18.45 2.70
CA LYS A 117 13.23 -17.19 3.39
C LYS A 117 14.29 -17.36 4.47
N ASN A 118 15.54 -17.09 4.13
CA ASN A 118 16.70 -17.28 5.01
C ASN A 118 16.68 -16.43 6.28
N GLN A 119 15.84 -15.40 6.35
CA GLN A 119 15.71 -14.54 7.53
C GLN A 119 15.04 -15.23 8.73
N PHE A 120 14.42 -16.38 8.54
CA PHE A 120 13.77 -17.17 9.60
C PHE A 120 14.69 -18.29 10.09
N GLU A 121 15.70 -17.91 10.89
CA GLU A 121 16.72 -18.84 11.40
C GLU A 121 16.11 -20.03 12.16
N ALA A 122 15.03 -19.80 12.92
CA ALA A 122 14.33 -20.86 13.65
C ALA A 122 13.74 -21.96 12.73
N ASP A 123 13.59 -21.71 11.44
CA ASP A 123 13.08 -22.70 10.51
C ASP A 123 14.10 -23.79 10.18
N TRP A 124 15.38 -23.60 10.50
CA TRP A 124 16.41 -24.61 10.37
C TRP A 124 16.30 -25.74 11.40
N ASP A 125 15.67 -25.47 12.55
CA ASP A 125 15.50 -26.42 13.66
C ASP A 125 14.08 -27.02 13.71
N ILE A 126 13.29 -26.88 12.64
CA ILE A 126 11.93 -27.40 12.60
C ILE A 126 11.93 -28.93 12.67
N ASP A 127 11.21 -29.46 13.66
CA ASP A 127 10.89 -30.88 13.76
C ASP A 127 9.49 -31.14 13.20
N ILE A 128 9.41 -31.80 12.05
CA ILE A 128 8.15 -32.10 11.37
C ILE A 128 7.20 -32.96 12.21
N LYS A 129 7.75 -33.78 13.15
CA LYS A 129 6.94 -34.63 14.05
C LYS A 129 6.17 -33.83 15.08
N GLN A 130 6.63 -32.63 15.41
CA GLN A 130 6.01 -31.75 16.40
C GLN A 130 4.99 -30.80 15.78
N LEU A 131 4.78 -30.83 14.46
CA LEU A 131 3.83 -29.95 13.79
C LEU A 131 2.36 -30.34 14.03
N ASN A 132 2.07 -31.60 14.33
CA ASN A 132 0.73 -32.01 14.69
C ASN A 132 0.36 -31.51 16.08
N ARG A 133 -0.72 -30.75 16.17
CA ARG A 133 -1.26 -30.23 17.44
C ARG A 133 -2.57 -30.90 17.78
N THR A 134 -2.63 -31.51 18.95
CA THR A 134 -3.86 -32.15 19.43
C THR A 134 -4.80 -31.14 20.05
N ILE A 135 -6.08 -31.23 19.69
CA ILE A 135 -7.17 -30.47 20.32
C ILE A 135 -8.23 -31.50 20.76
N ASP A 136 -8.62 -31.43 22.00
CA ASP A 136 -9.72 -32.22 22.51
C ASP A 136 -11.06 -31.57 22.12
N TRP A 137 -11.77 -32.17 21.17
CA TRP A 137 -13.03 -31.72 20.62
C TRP A 137 -14.25 -32.31 21.36
N SER A 138 -14.04 -32.96 22.52
CA SER A 138 -15.15 -33.56 23.29
C SER A 138 -16.07 -32.51 23.92
N LYS A 139 -17.30 -32.91 24.16
CA LYS A 139 -18.30 -32.08 24.85
C LYS A 139 -17.82 -31.71 26.26
N GLU A 140 -17.22 -32.65 26.97
CA GLU A 140 -16.63 -32.46 28.31
C GLU A 140 -15.60 -31.38 28.33
N SER A 141 -14.68 -31.43 27.36
CA SER A 141 -13.61 -30.43 27.21
C SER A 141 -14.14 -29.05 26.88
N PHE A 142 -15.20 -28.96 26.05
CA PHE A 142 -15.87 -27.70 25.74
C PHE A 142 -16.51 -27.09 26.99
N PHE A 143 -17.22 -27.89 27.79
CA PHE A 143 -17.88 -27.43 29.02
C PHE A 143 -16.91 -26.93 30.07
N GLN A 144 -15.74 -27.56 30.18
CA GLN A 144 -14.67 -27.13 31.12
C GLN A 144 -13.99 -25.86 30.70
N SER A 145 -14.08 -25.47 29.43
CA SER A 145 -13.26 -24.38 28.84
C SER A 145 -14.08 -23.14 28.48
N GLN A 146 -15.26 -22.94 29.04
CA GLN A 146 -16.22 -21.88 28.67
C GLN A 146 -15.63 -20.46 28.67
N GLU A 147 -14.73 -20.18 29.60
CA GLU A 147 -14.10 -18.86 29.71
C GLU A 147 -12.98 -18.64 28.65
N ASN A 148 -12.47 -19.73 28.05
CA ASN A 148 -11.26 -19.70 27.20
C ASN A 148 -11.44 -20.44 25.87
N LEU A 149 -12.65 -20.52 25.32
CA LEU A 149 -12.96 -21.27 24.09
C LEU A 149 -12.05 -20.87 22.92
N LYS A 150 -11.80 -19.58 22.71
CA LYS A 150 -10.96 -19.08 21.61
C LYS A 150 -9.50 -19.52 21.75
N THR A 151 -9.00 -19.61 22.97
CA THR A 151 -7.63 -20.09 23.24
C THR A 151 -7.54 -21.61 23.12
N LYS A 152 -8.54 -22.33 23.61
CA LYS A 152 -8.63 -23.79 23.52
C LYS A 152 -8.72 -24.26 22.07
N TYR A 153 -9.61 -23.66 21.30
CA TYR A 153 -9.83 -23.98 19.90
C TYR A 153 -9.10 -23.00 18.98
N PHE A 154 -7.81 -22.79 19.22
CA PHE A 154 -6.94 -21.80 18.57
C PHE A 154 -6.87 -21.93 17.03
N THR A 155 -7.19 -23.09 16.50
CA THR A 155 -7.23 -23.36 15.05
C THR A 155 -8.45 -22.76 14.37
N LEU A 156 -9.51 -22.44 15.13
CA LEU A 156 -10.69 -21.77 14.63
C LEU A 156 -10.42 -20.27 14.49
N GLY A 157 -10.45 -19.77 13.25
CA GLY A 157 -10.15 -18.38 12.94
C GLY A 157 -11.19 -17.39 13.43
N ARG A 158 -10.89 -16.09 13.19
CA ARG A 158 -11.78 -14.99 13.59
C ARG A 158 -13.17 -15.11 12.98
N GLU A 159 -13.26 -15.52 11.73
CA GLU A 159 -14.51 -15.67 10.97
C GLU A 159 -15.46 -16.68 11.63
N PHE A 160 -14.94 -17.74 12.23
CA PHE A 160 -15.74 -18.72 12.98
C PHE A 160 -16.43 -18.07 14.19
N TRP A 161 -15.69 -17.33 14.99
CA TRP A 161 -16.20 -16.69 16.20
C TRP A 161 -17.14 -15.51 15.89
N GLU A 162 -16.86 -14.77 14.82
CA GLU A 162 -17.76 -13.73 14.32
C GLU A 162 -19.08 -14.30 13.80
N TYR A 163 -19.02 -15.45 13.14
CA TYR A 163 -20.23 -16.17 12.68
C TYR A 163 -21.10 -16.59 13.87
N LEU A 164 -20.51 -17.20 14.89
CA LEU A 164 -21.23 -17.56 16.11
C LEU A 164 -21.77 -16.32 16.85
N GLY A 165 -20.99 -15.24 16.89
CA GLY A 165 -21.43 -13.98 17.50
C GLY A 165 -22.68 -13.39 16.84
N LYS A 166 -22.80 -13.48 15.51
CA LYS A 166 -24.01 -13.06 14.77
C LYS A 166 -25.25 -13.89 15.13
N LEU A 167 -25.07 -15.10 15.64
CA LEU A 167 -26.11 -15.98 16.12
C LEU A 167 -26.41 -15.80 17.62
N ASP A 168 -25.88 -14.75 18.24
CA ASP A 168 -26.05 -14.41 19.64
C ASP A 168 -25.54 -15.53 20.59
N PHE A 169 -24.41 -16.14 20.22
CA PHE A 169 -23.79 -17.28 20.91
C PHE A 169 -23.51 -16.98 22.39
N GLU A 170 -23.01 -15.79 22.71
CA GLU A 170 -22.54 -15.45 24.05
C GLU A 170 -23.69 -15.45 25.10
N SER A 171 -24.89 -15.10 24.68
CA SER A 171 -26.08 -15.04 25.57
C SER A 171 -26.73 -16.40 25.86
N LYS A 172 -26.35 -17.46 25.13
CA LYS A 172 -26.99 -18.77 25.22
C LYS A 172 -26.50 -19.60 26.42
N SER A 173 -27.32 -20.58 26.82
CA SER A 173 -26.90 -21.59 27.80
C SER A 173 -25.77 -22.46 27.22
N VAL A 174 -25.01 -23.11 28.10
CA VAL A 174 -23.83 -23.90 27.72
C VAL A 174 -24.17 -25.04 26.77
N ASP A 175 -25.31 -25.71 26.98
CA ASP A 175 -25.79 -26.78 26.08
C ASP A 175 -26.11 -26.23 24.69
N VAL A 176 -26.83 -25.11 24.60
CA VAL A 176 -27.12 -24.44 23.32
C VAL A 176 -25.85 -23.96 22.64
N LYS A 177 -24.89 -23.43 23.41
CA LYS A 177 -23.56 -23.06 22.87
C LYS A 177 -22.85 -24.28 22.28
N TRP A 178 -22.89 -25.42 22.91
CA TRP A 178 -22.33 -26.65 22.39
C TRP A 178 -22.96 -27.04 21.05
N ASP A 179 -24.28 -27.09 20.99
CA ASP A 179 -25.01 -27.47 19.77
C ASP A 179 -24.71 -26.52 18.61
N MET A 180 -24.62 -25.21 18.88
CA MET A 180 -24.23 -24.20 17.88
C MET A 180 -22.80 -24.42 17.44
N PHE A 181 -21.87 -24.68 18.36
CA PHE A 181 -20.45 -24.92 18.07
C PHE A 181 -20.30 -26.18 17.22
N GLU A 182 -20.92 -27.32 17.60
CA GLU A 182 -20.85 -28.57 16.88
C GLU A 182 -21.47 -28.47 15.48
N SER A 183 -22.65 -27.84 15.36
CA SER A 183 -23.28 -27.62 14.05
C SER A 183 -22.42 -26.74 13.11
N THR A 184 -21.73 -25.75 13.65
CA THR A 184 -20.82 -24.89 12.86
C THR A 184 -19.55 -25.65 12.49
N LEU A 185 -19.00 -26.50 13.37
CA LEU A 185 -17.90 -27.39 13.03
C LEU A 185 -18.29 -28.39 11.92
N ALA A 186 -19.51 -28.91 11.94
CA ALA A 186 -19.99 -29.79 10.88
C ALA A 186 -20.02 -29.08 9.52
N GLN A 187 -20.38 -27.78 9.47
CA GLN A 187 -20.29 -26.97 8.25
C GLN A 187 -18.84 -26.85 7.75
N LEU A 188 -17.86 -26.67 8.65
CA LEU A 188 -16.45 -26.63 8.26
C LEU A 188 -15.91 -27.96 7.74
N ARG A 189 -16.47 -29.08 8.16
CA ARG A 189 -16.08 -30.43 7.69
C ARG A 189 -16.61 -30.77 6.29
N ALA A 190 -17.72 -30.14 5.89
CA ALA A 190 -18.31 -30.25 4.55
C ALA A 190 -18.37 -28.84 3.91
N PRO A 191 -17.24 -28.22 3.62
CA PRO A 191 -17.18 -26.80 3.38
C PRO A 191 -17.79 -26.41 2.04
N ARG A 192 -18.49 -25.28 2.05
CA ARG A 192 -18.66 -24.39 0.91
C ARG A 192 -17.65 -23.26 1.06
N PHE A 193 -17.16 -22.76 -0.05
CA PHE A 193 -16.13 -21.72 -0.05
C PHE A 193 -16.76 -20.40 -0.46
N PHE A 194 -16.58 -19.37 0.36
CA PHE A 194 -17.12 -18.05 0.14
C PHE A 194 -15.98 -17.07 -0.12
N VAL A 195 -16.09 -16.30 -1.20
CA VAL A 195 -15.15 -15.24 -1.55
C VAL A 195 -15.93 -13.93 -1.58
N GLY A 196 -15.39 -12.89 -0.99
CA GLY A 196 -16.04 -11.59 -0.91
C GLY A 196 -15.30 -10.64 0.02
N TYR A 197 -16.04 -9.79 0.73
CA TYR A 197 -15.46 -8.79 1.61
C TYR A 197 -15.95 -8.92 3.06
N THR A 198 -15.00 -8.77 3.99
CA THR A 198 -15.28 -8.56 5.40
C THR A 198 -14.48 -7.36 5.88
N HIS A 199 -15.14 -6.38 6.52
CA HIS A 199 -14.51 -5.13 6.93
C HIS A 199 -13.72 -4.44 5.80
N HIS A 200 -14.29 -4.40 4.60
CA HIS A 200 -13.70 -3.82 3.37
C HIS A 200 -12.40 -4.49 2.90
N LYS A 201 -12.13 -5.72 3.32
CA LYS A 201 -10.97 -6.52 2.86
C LYS A 201 -11.42 -7.77 2.16
N ALA A 202 -10.74 -8.13 1.08
CA ALA A 202 -10.91 -9.40 0.40
C ALA A 202 -10.77 -10.54 1.42
N THR A 203 -11.74 -11.42 1.47
CA THR A 203 -11.85 -12.51 2.46
C THR A 203 -12.23 -13.81 1.77
N PHE A 204 -11.53 -14.87 2.15
CA PHE A 204 -11.86 -16.26 1.84
C PHE A 204 -12.35 -16.92 3.13
N SER A 205 -13.52 -17.57 3.09
CA SER A 205 -14.13 -18.18 4.26
C SER A 205 -14.81 -19.51 3.92
N LEU A 206 -14.84 -20.41 4.92
CA LEU A 206 -15.60 -21.67 4.88
C LEU A 206 -17.02 -21.50 5.45
N LEU A 207 -17.32 -20.31 5.98
CA LEU A 207 -18.62 -19.92 6.51
C LEU A 207 -19.14 -18.69 5.80
N PRO A 208 -20.45 -18.45 5.73
CA PRO A 208 -20.99 -17.25 5.10
C PRO A 208 -20.45 -15.96 5.71
N ILE A 209 -19.96 -15.05 4.86
CA ILE A 209 -19.45 -13.72 5.23
C ILE A 209 -20.49 -12.63 4.91
N SER A 210 -20.24 -11.39 5.34
CA SER A 210 -21.21 -10.30 5.22
C SER A 210 -21.49 -9.90 3.76
N ASN A 211 -20.45 -9.82 2.94
CA ASN A 211 -20.54 -9.41 1.53
C ASN A 211 -19.93 -10.50 0.64
N VAL A 212 -20.73 -11.53 0.34
CA VAL A 212 -20.35 -12.61 -0.57
C VAL A 212 -20.43 -12.09 -2.00
N ILE A 213 -19.32 -12.24 -2.77
CA ILE A 213 -19.29 -12.02 -4.23
C ILE A 213 -19.59 -13.34 -4.93
N ASP A 214 -18.85 -14.41 -4.56
CA ASP A 214 -18.93 -15.72 -5.16
C ASP A 214 -18.94 -16.83 -4.12
N GLN A 215 -19.58 -17.96 -4.49
CA GLN A 215 -19.60 -19.18 -3.70
C GLN A 215 -19.15 -20.35 -4.57
N PHE A 216 -18.28 -21.19 -4.03
CA PHE A 216 -17.67 -22.31 -4.74
C PHE A 216 -17.85 -23.62 -3.99
N THR A 217 -17.83 -24.72 -4.74
CA THR A 217 -17.69 -26.08 -4.22
C THR A 217 -16.29 -26.63 -4.43
N ASP A 218 -15.57 -26.14 -5.44
CA ASP A 218 -14.15 -26.46 -5.69
C ASP A 218 -13.23 -25.47 -4.95
N PRO A 219 -12.34 -25.98 -4.09
CA PRO A 219 -11.44 -25.13 -3.33
C PRO A 219 -10.32 -24.47 -4.18
N ILE A 220 -9.95 -25.04 -5.34
CA ILE A 220 -8.97 -24.45 -6.25
C ILE A 220 -9.55 -23.21 -6.90
N GLU A 221 -10.75 -23.31 -7.44
CA GLU A 221 -11.47 -22.18 -8.04
C GLU A 221 -11.68 -21.07 -7.01
N ALA A 222 -12.12 -21.43 -5.80
CA ALA A 222 -12.35 -20.49 -4.72
C ALA A 222 -11.08 -19.74 -4.30
N VAL A 223 -9.96 -20.45 -4.12
CA VAL A 223 -8.69 -19.84 -3.74
C VAL A 223 -8.12 -18.98 -4.86
N ASN A 224 -8.26 -19.40 -6.11
CA ASN A 224 -7.86 -18.59 -7.27
C ASN A 224 -8.66 -17.29 -7.38
N SER A 225 -9.99 -17.36 -7.20
CA SER A 225 -10.88 -16.19 -7.17
C SER A 225 -10.49 -15.23 -6.05
N PHE A 226 -10.30 -15.76 -4.83
CA PHE A 226 -9.81 -14.96 -3.69
C PHE A 226 -8.46 -14.31 -3.97
N PHE A 227 -7.51 -15.07 -4.52
CA PHE A 227 -6.16 -14.55 -4.82
C PHE A 227 -6.24 -13.38 -5.82
N GLN A 228 -7.05 -13.53 -6.87
CA GLN A 228 -7.28 -12.47 -7.85
C GLN A 228 -7.89 -11.23 -7.21
N LEU A 229 -8.93 -11.39 -6.40
CA LEU A 229 -9.60 -10.29 -5.70
C LEU A 229 -8.61 -9.54 -4.77
N ALA A 230 -7.88 -10.28 -3.92
CA ALA A 230 -6.94 -9.73 -2.96
C ALA A 230 -5.74 -9.04 -3.62
N THR A 231 -5.23 -9.57 -4.73
CA THR A 231 -4.11 -8.95 -5.46
C THR A 231 -4.55 -7.69 -6.20
N THR A 232 -5.75 -7.66 -6.76
CA THR A 232 -6.31 -6.46 -7.40
C THR A 232 -6.54 -5.35 -6.37
N GLU A 233 -7.10 -5.67 -5.21
CA GLU A 233 -7.28 -4.73 -4.10
C GLU A 233 -5.94 -4.17 -3.60
N SER A 234 -4.96 -5.03 -3.39
CA SER A 234 -3.62 -4.62 -2.95
C SER A 234 -2.93 -3.71 -3.97
N ALA A 235 -3.05 -4.00 -5.27
CA ALA A 235 -2.50 -3.16 -6.33
C ALA A 235 -3.17 -1.78 -6.36
N LEU A 236 -4.50 -1.74 -6.21
CA LEU A 236 -5.27 -0.48 -6.14
C LEU A 236 -4.81 0.39 -4.96
N GLU A 237 -4.66 -0.19 -3.77
CA GLU A 237 -4.22 0.53 -2.57
C GLU A 237 -2.78 1.07 -2.68
N VAL A 238 -1.87 0.28 -3.26
CA VAL A 238 -0.49 0.72 -3.50
C VAL A 238 -0.44 1.89 -4.47
N GLU A 239 -1.21 1.81 -5.57
CA GLU A 239 -1.26 2.86 -6.59
C GLU A 239 -1.90 4.15 -6.05
N LYS A 240 -3.02 4.03 -5.31
CA LYS A 240 -3.63 5.16 -4.61
C LYS A 240 -2.65 5.86 -3.69
N LYS A 241 -1.96 5.11 -2.84
CA LYS A 241 -0.99 5.67 -1.89
C LYS A 241 0.15 6.40 -2.59
N SER A 242 0.66 5.84 -3.67
CA SER A 242 1.73 6.44 -4.48
C SER A 242 1.26 7.75 -5.11
N LEU A 243 0.08 7.75 -5.75
CA LEU A 243 -0.49 8.93 -6.39
C LEU A 243 -0.84 10.03 -5.38
N LEU A 244 -1.45 9.67 -4.25
CA LEU A 244 -1.76 10.64 -3.19
C LEU A 244 -0.49 11.31 -2.66
N LYS A 245 0.58 10.55 -2.43
CA LYS A 245 1.88 11.11 -2.01
C LYS A 245 2.43 12.10 -3.03
N TYR A 246 2.40 11.73 -4.32
CA TYR A 246 2.83 12.60 -5.39
C TYR A 246 2.03 13.92 -5.45
N LEU A 247 0.69 13.82 -5.41
CA LEU A 247 -0.19 15.00 -5.44
C LEU A 247 0.03 15.92 -4.23
N GLN A 248 0.21 15.36 -3.04
CA GLN A 248 0.51 16.13 -1.82
C GLN A 248 1.85 16.88 -1.93
N GLU A 249 2.86 16.25 -2.51
CA GLU A 249 4.16 16.89 -2.74
C GLU A 249 4.05 18.04 -3.75
N GLN A 250 3.29 17.87 -4.84
CA GLN A 250 3.00 18.94 -5.80
C GLN A 250 2.29 20.12 -5.14
N ILE A 251 1.28 19.87 -4.31
CA ILE A 251 0.56 20.93 -3.57
C ILE A 251 1.53 21.67 -2.64
N LYS A 252 2.35 20.96 -1.88
CA LYS A 252 3.34 21.57 -0.98
C LYS A 252 4.29 22.51 -1.72
N ASN A 253 4.82 22.08 -2.85
CA ASN A 253 5.74 22.89 -3.67
C ASN A 253 5.06 24.14 -4.22
N LYS A 254 3.80 24.01 -4.71
CA LYS A 254 3.02 25.15 -5.23
C LYS A 254 2.61 26.13 -4.12
N LYS A 255 2.26 25.65 -2.91
CA LYS A 255 1.97 26.50 -1.74
C LYS A 255 3.22 27.30 -1.34
N SER A 256 4.37 26.66 -1.21
CA SER A 256 5.63 27.36 -0.89
C SER A 256 6.06 28.39 -1.96
N PHE A 257 5.74 28.12 -3.22
CA PHE A 257 5.97 29.11 -4.29
C PHE A 257 5.02 30.30 -4.17
N ALA A 258 3.74 30.07 -3.96
CA ALA A 258 2.74 31.14 -3.78
C ALA A 258 3.06 32.02 -2.57
N GLU A 259 3.42 31.42 -1.42
CA GLU A 259 3.80 32.14 -0.19
C GLU A 259 5.05 33.03 -0.39
N ARG A 260 6.05 32.55 -1.13
CA ARG A 260 7.22 33.36 -1.46
C ARG A 260 6.87 34.58 -2.32
N ASN A 261 6.00 34.37 -3.31
CA ASN A 261 5.55 35.45 -4.18
C ASN A 261 4.65 36.44 -3.45
N GLU A 262 3.82 35.98 -2.52
CA GLU A 262 2.98 36.84 -1.65
C GLU A 262 3.85 37.71 -0.75
N ARG A 263 4.92 37.15 -0.16
CA ARG A 263 5.88 37.92 0.65
C ARG A 263 6.56 39.01 -0.20
N LYS A 264 7.08 38.61 -1.39
CA LYS A 264 7.71 39.57 -2.31
C LYS A 264 6.73 40.65 -2.76
N LEU A 265 5.47 40.30 -3.02
CA LEU A 265 4.42 41.25 -3.36
C LEU A 265 4.19 42.23 -2.20
N GLY A 266 4.13 41.75 -0.95
CA GLY A 266 4.01 42.59 0.23
C GLY A 266 5.16 43.59 0.37
N GLU A 267 6.39 43.15 0.16
CA GLU A 267 7.59 44.03 0.17
C GLU A 267 7.49 45.13 -0.89
N LEU A 268 7.13 44.76 -2.14
CA LEU A 268 7.00 45.73 -3.23
C LEU A 268 5.85 46.72 -3.02
N LEU A 269 4.75 46.30 -2.37
CA LEU A 269 3.63 47.22 -2.05
C LEU A 269 3.97 48.19 -0.95
N ASN A 270 4.82 47.82 0.01
CA ASN A 270 5.28 48.68 1.08
C ASN A 270 6.33 49.71 0.61
N ASP A 271 7.08 49.42 -0.45
CA ASP A 271 8.17 50.26 -0.98
C ASP A 271 7.73 51.06 -2.23
N GLN A 272 6.52 51.60 -2.23
CA GLN A 272 5.99 52.35 -3.37
C GLN A 272 6.34 53.86 -3.33
N HIS A 273 7.62 54.21 -3.16
CA HIS A 273 8.06 55.59 -3.04
C HIS A 273 8.54 56.21 -4.37
N TYR A 274 8.81 55.44 -5.38
CA TYR A 274 9.46 55.91 -6.61
C TYR A 274 8.63 56.96 -7.37
N GLN A 275 7.30 56.77 -7.44
CA GLN A 275 6.42 57.79 -8.07
C GLN A 275 6.50 59.10 -7.32
N LEU A 276 6.37 59.07 -6.00
CA LEU A 276 6.42 60.25 -5.13
C LEU A 276 7.76 60.97 -5.26
N TRP A 277 8.89 60.23 -5.27
CA TRP A 277 10.22 60.84 -5.41
C TRP A 277 10.37 61.51 -6.76
N GLY A 278 9.85 60.95 -7.85
CA GLY A 278 9.81 61.59 -9.17
C GLY A 278 9.01 62.90 -9.13
N ASP A 279 7.83 62.90 -8.54
CA ASP A 279 6.93 64.05 -8.43
C ASP A 279 7.56 65.16 -7.57
N LEU A 280 8.17 64.82 -6.43
CA LEU A 280 8.88 65.77 -5.56
C LEU A 280 10.05 66.46 -6.27
N ILE A 281 10.87 65.68 -7.03
CA ILE A 281 11.98 66.25 -7.81
C ILE A 281 11.46 67.19 -8.89
N MET A 282 10.42 66.79 -9.61
CA MET A 282 9.83 67.67 -10.67
C MET A 282 9.22 68.92 -10.12
N ALA A 283 8.52 68.88 -8.98
CA ALA A 283 7.95 70.03 -8.32
C ALA A 283 9.01 71.01 -7.78
N ASN A 284 10.21 70.53 -7.46
CA ASN A 284 11.31 71.28 -6.85
C ASN A 284 12.59 71.29 -7.70
N MET A 285 12.47 71.28 -9.03
CA MET A 285 13.61 71.24 -9.97
C MET A 285 14.69 72.28 -9.67
N HIS A 286 14.32 73.46 -9.20
CA HIS A 286 15.22 74.58 -8.88
C HIS A 286 16.15 74.29 -7.69
N LEU A 287 15.80 73.36 -6.82
CA LEU A 287 16.59 72.94 -5.66
C LEU A 287 17.58 71.82 -6.01
N VAL A 288 17.36 71.09 -7.09
CA VAL A 288 18.19 69.98 -7.51
C VAL A 288 19.26 70.40 -8.54
N LYS A 289 20.48 70.59 -8.06
CA LYS A 289 21.61 71.02 -8.91
C LYS A 289 22.43 69.78 -9.40
N PRO A 290 23.01 69.82 -10.60
CA PRO A 290 23.95 68.77 -11.06
C PRO A 290 25.08 68.59 -10.06
N GLY A 291 25.48 67.32 -9.83
CA GLY A 291 26.55 66.98 -8.87
C GLY A 291 26.05 66.62 -7.47
N MET A 292 24.79 66.87 -7.14
CA MET A 292 24.22 66.45 -5.83
C MET A 292 24.01 64.95 -5.72
N GLU A 293 24.38 64.39 -4.54
CA GLU A 293 24.17 62.97 -4.21
C GLU A 293 22.78 62.69 -3.61
N SER A 294 22.19 63.67 -2.98
CA SER A 294 20.84 63.60 -2.37
C SER A 294 20.26 64.98 -2.25
N VAL A 295 18.95 65.03 -2.11
CA VAL A 295 18.19 66.25 -1.83
C VAL A 295 17.10 65.94 -0.79
N THR A 296 16.93 66.83 0.18
CA THR A 296 15.85 66.74 1.15
C THR A 296 14.73 67.66 0.70
N LEU A 297 13.54 67.10 0.42
CA LEU A 297 12.36 67.81 -0.08
C LEU A 297 11.18 67.57 0.87
N THR A 298 10.33 68.57 1.00
CA THR A 298 9.09 68.44 1.77
C THR A 298 8.05 67.70 0.95
N ASN A 299 7.59 66.58 1.49
CA ASN A 299 6.51 65.80 0.90
C ASN A 299 5.19 66.59 1.03
N PHE A 300 4.59 67.01 -0.07
CA PHE A 300 3.39 67.81 -0.08
C PHE A 300 2.12 67.08 0.35
N TYR A 301 2.14 65.75 0.50
CA TYR A 301 1.01 64.96 1.02
C TYR A 301 0.95 64.92 2.56
N ASN A 302 2.10 64.79 3.23
CA ASN A 302 2.17 64.60 4.68
C ASN A 302 3.04 65.63 5.42
N GLN A 303 3.59 66.63 4.70
CA GLN A 303 4.47 67.68 5.24
C GLN A 303 5.78 67.19 5.86
N GLU A 304 6.14 65.92 5.66
CA GLU A 304 7.40 65.33 6.18
C GLU A 304 8.59 65.61 5.23
N GLN A 305 9.77 65.71 5.83
CA GLN A 305 11.00 65.81 5.07
C GLN A 305 11.41 64.47 4.51
N THR A 306 11.56 64.34 3.19
CA THR A 306 11.97 63.14 2.49
C THR A 306 13.34 63.33 1.86
N ASN A 307 14.34 62.51 2.26
CA ASN A 307 15.67 62.52 1.67
C ASN A 307 15.69 61.60 0.45
N ILE A 308 15.94 62.12 -0.73
CA ILE A 308 15.96 61.40 -2.00
C ILE A 308 17.40 61.31 -2.53
N LYS A 309 17.90 60.09 -2.71
CA LYS A 309 19.20 59.85 -3.33
C LYS A 309 19.15 60.12 -4.83
N LEU A 310 20.11 60.88 -5.35
CA LEU A 310 20.22 61.27 -6.72
C LEU A 310 21.43 60.63 -7.40
N LYS A 311 21.39 60.52 -8.73
CA LYS A 311 22.54 60.24 -9.56
C LYS A 311 23.24 61.55 -9.90
N LYS A 312 24.50 61.73 -9.46
CA LYS A 312 25.32 62.95 -9.60
C LYS A 312 25.45 63.42 -11.04
N GLU A 313 25.52 62.46 -11.97
CA GLU A 313 25.75 62.73 -13.40
C GLU A 313 24.48 63.22 -14.12
N LEU A 314 23.36 63.18 -13.47
CA LEU A 314 22.06 63.51 -14.06
C LEU A 314 21.50 64.84 -13.50
N ASN A 315 20.86 65.62 -14.37
CA ASN A 315 20.09 66.76 -13.94
C ASN A 315 18.76 66.35 -13.25
N ALA A 316 18.03 67.34 -12.70
CA ALA A 316 16.78 67.09 -11.98
C ALA A 316 15.76 66.28 -12.79
N GLN A 317 15.51 66.69 -14.05
CA GLN A 317 14.53 66.02 -14.93
C GLN A 317 14.96 64.53 -15.17
N ARG A 318 16.19 64.25 -15.51
CA ARG A 318 16.66 62.91 -15.77
C ARG A 318 16.65 62.03 -14.50
N ASN A 319 16.94 62.58 -13.34
CA ASN A 319 16.75 61.89 -12.05
C ASN A 319 15.26 61.52 -11.82
N ALA A 320 14.35 62.41 -12.07
CA ALA A 320 12.90 62.12 -11.97
C ALA A 320 12.50 61.02 -12.97
N GLU A 321 12.96 61.09 -14.23
CA GLU A 321 12.67 60.05 -15.23
C GLU A 321 13.17 58.67 -14.81
N VAL A 322 14.31 58.58 -14.11
CA VAL A 322 14.83 57.29 -13.54
C VAL A 322 13.82 56.77 -12.51
N PHE A 323 13.29 57.58 -11.63
CA PHE A 323 12.31 57.19 -10.63
C PHE A 323 10.97 56.79 -11.25
N TYR A 324 10.47 57.50 -12.24
CA TYR A 324 9.24 57.14 -12.97
C TYR A 324 9.41 55.78 -13.68
N ARG A 325 10.58 55.53 -14.28
CA ARG A 325 10.87 54.22 -14.87
C ARG A 325 10.89 53.08 -13.82
N LYS A 326 11.50 53.33 -12.65
CA LYS A 326 11.48 52.35 -11.53
C LYS A 326 10.05 52.10 -11.07
N SER A 327 9.24 53.14 -10.90
CA SER A 327 7.80 53.02 -10.53
C SER A 327 7.03 52.18 -11.55
N LYS A 328 7.20 52.46 -12.86
CA LYS A 328 6.54 51.67 -13.92
C LYS A 328 6.95 50.20 -13.89
N ASN A 329 8.27 49.91 -13.74
CA ASN A 329 8.76 48.54 -13.66
C ASN A 329 8.23 47.80 -12.42
N GLN A 330 8.16 48.48 -11.27
CA GLN A 330 7.58 47.95 -10.03
C GLN A 330 6.08 47.61 -10.22
N GLN A 331 5.28 48.46 -10.87
CA GLN A 331 3.88 48.17 -11.16
C GLN A 331 3.72 46.93 -12.07
N ILE A 332 4.59 46.78 -13.09
CA ILE A 332 4.62 45.58 -13.95
C ILE A 332 4.94 44.35 -13.15
N GLU A 333 5.93 44.40 -12.25
CA GLU A 333 6.33 43.29 -11.41
C GLU A 333 5.21 42.91 -10.44
N ILE A 334 4.55 43.85 -9.80
CA ILE A 334 3.36 43.68 -8.95
C ILE A 334 2.25 42.94 -9.71
N ALA A 335 1.93 43.41 -10.94
CA ALA A 335 0.91 42.76 -11.76
C ALA A 335 1.24 41.31 -12.08
N LYS A 336 2.48 41.01 -12.49
CA LYS A 336 2.95 39.65 -12.77
C LYS A 336 2.92 38.75 -11.53
N LEU A 337 3.32 39.24 -10.37
CA LEU A 337 3.26 38.47 -9.12
C LEU A 337 1.82 38.14 -8.75
N ARG A 338 0.88 39.09 -8.85
CA ARG A 338 -0.54 38.84 -8.60
C ARG A 338 -1.12 37.78 -9.52
N GLU A 339 -0.83 37.85 -10.81
CA GLU A 339 -1.28 36.87 -11.80
C GLU A 339 -0.72 35.48 -11.48
N SER A 340 0.58 35.40 -11.17
CA SER A 340 1.26 34.16 -10.81
C SER A 340 0.66 33.52 -9.54
N ILE A 341 0.37 34.31 -8.50
CA ILE A 341 -0.25 33.83 -7.27
C ILE A 341 -1.64 33.26 -7.56
N VAL A 342 -2.47 33.99 -8.32
CA VAL A 342 -3.84 33.53 -8.68
C VAL A 342 -3.78 32.22 -9.48
N SER A 343 -2.87 32.13 -10.47
CA SER A 343 -2.68 30.91 -11.26
C SER A 343 -2.30 29.72 -10.36
N LYS A 344 -1.32 29.91 -9.47
CA LYS A 344 -0.89 28.81 -8.57
C LYS A 344 -1.95 28.39 -7.57
N ARG A 345 -2.77 29.30 -7.07
CA ARG A 345 -3.91 28.97 -6.22
C ARG A 345 -4.96 28.14 -6.96
N LYS A 346 -5.26 28.46 -8.24
CA LYS A 346 -6.15 27.62 -9.08
C LYS A 346 -5.60 26.21 -9.29
N GLU A 347 -4.28 26.08 -9.57
CA GLU A 347 -3.64 24.78 -9.71
C GLU A 347 -3.73 23.96 -8.41
N ILE A 348 -3.53 24.58 -7.24
CA ILE A 348 -3.67 23.93 -5.93
C ILE A 348 -5.09 23.40 -5.74
N MET A 349 -6.12 24.19 -6.01
CA MET A 349 -7.52 23.76 -5.89
C MET A 349 -7.83 22.56 -6.79
N SER A 350 -7.33 22.55 -8.03
CA SER A 350 -7.49 21.43 -8.95
C SER A 350 -6.85 20.15 -8.41
N LEU A 351 -5.64 20.26 -7.82
CA LEU A 351 -4.95 19.10 -7.23
C LEU A 351 -5.67 18.61 -5.96
N GLU A 352 -6.20 19.49 -5.14
CA GLU A 352 -6.99 19.14 -3.94
C GLU A 352 -8.27 18.39 -4.35
N THR A 353 -8.96 18.82 -5.40
CA THR A 353 -10.10 18.08 -5.98
C THR A 353 -9.69 16.70 -6.45
N ARG A 354 -8.55 16.58 -7.16
CA ARG A 354 -8.02 15.29 -7.63
C ARG A 354 -7.70 14.34 -6.49
N ILE A 355 -7.19 14.82 -5.34
CA ILE A 355 -6.97 14.01 -4.14
C ILE A 355 -8.28 13.39 -3.64
N LEU A 356 -9.37 14.14 -3.62
CA LEU A 356 -10.68 13.63 -3.21
C LEU A 356 -11.19 12.53 -4.17
N GLU A 357 -11.07 12.75 -5.48
CA GLU A 357 -11.46 11.77 -6.50
C GLU A 357 -10.65 10.46 -6.38
N VAL A 358 -9.32 10.57 -6.21
CA VAL A 358 -8.43 9.41 -6.01
C VAL A 358 -8.81 8.65 -4.75
N GLY A 359 -9.16 9.33 -3.67
CA GLY A 359 -9.61 8.70 -2.43
C GLY A 359 -10.88 7.85 -2.59
N GLN A 360 -11.80 8.29 -3.44
CA GLN A 360 -13.10 7.66 -3.64
C GLN A 360 -13.14 6.58 -4.73
N THR A 361 -12.16 6.57 -5.65
CA THR A 361 -12.18 5.63 -6.77
C THR A 361 -11.96 4.18 -6.35
N GLY A 362 -12.68 3.24 -6.97
CA GLY A 362 -12.45 1.80 -6.91
C GLY A 362 -11.81 1.22 -8.19
N ASP A 363 -11.43 2.06 -9.16
CA ASP A 363 -10.94 1.63 -10.46
C ASP A 363 -9.46 1.96 -10.65
N LEU A 364 -8.63 0.92 -10.88
CA LEU A 364 -7.21 1.04 -11.20
C LEU A 364 -6.95 1.86 -12.47
N LYS A 365 -7.81 1.75 -13.48
CA LYS A 365 -7.66 2.50 -14.74
C LYS A 365 -7.78 4.00 -14.53
N PHE A 366 -8.59 4.43 -13.56
CA PHE A 366 -8.72 5.84 -13.20
C PHE A 366 -7.43 6.42 -12.59
N LEU A 367 -6.59 5.60 -11.97
CA LEU A 367 -5.34 6.00 -11.34
C LEU A 367 -4.18 6.15 -12.34
N SER A 368 -4.27 5.51 -13.49
CA SER A 368 -3.21 5.53 -14.52
C SER A 368 -3.26 6.75 -15.46
N LEU A 369 -4.15 7.69 -15.19
CA LEU A 369 -4.29 8.98 -15.89
C LEU A 369 -3.61 10.09 -15.08
#